data_c3a865b093931ea4468495c8960b5f7d
#
_entry.id   c3a865b093931ea4468495c8960b5f7d
#
_cell.length_a   1.000
_cell.length_b   1.000
_cell.length_c   1.000
_cell.angle_alpha   90.00
_cell.angle_beta   90.00
_cell.angle_gamma   90.00
#
_symmetry.space_group_name_H-M   'P 1'
#
loop_
_entity.id
_entity.type
_entity.pdbx_description
1 polymer ?
#
loop_
_entity_poly.entity_id
_entity_poly.type
_entity_poly.pdbx_seq_one_letter_code
_entity_poly.pdbx_strand_id
1 'polypeptide(L)'
;MNLNLTVTESAELYLADLLSKQNVEGIAVRMFVTQPGTPYAETCLAYCKPEEVVADDEILQLSKLRFYFEKNSLAYLEEATVDFAEDRMGGQLTIKAPNAKVPKVSADSPIEEQINYILYTEINPGLASHGGEVSLVGVVEEEQGRIAVLKFGG
;
A
#
# COMPACT_ATOMS: atom_id res chain seq x y z
N MET A 1 -12.52 0.00 -12.70
CA MET A 1 -11.29 -0.09 -11.89
C MET A 1 -10.78 -1.52 -11.89
N ASN A 2 -9.50 -1.70 -12.17
CA ASN A 2 -8.88 -3.03 -12.27
C ASN A 2 -8.06 -3.43 -11.04
N LEU A 3 -8.27 -2.73 -9.94
CA LEU A 3 -7.56 -3.03 -8.69
C LEU A 3 -8.15 -4.26 -8.02
N ASN A 4 -7.31 -5.25 -7.73
CA ASN A 4 -7.70 -6.45 -7.01
C ASN A 4 -7.53 -6.22 -5.51
N LEU A 5 -8.53 -5.62 -4.90
CA LEU A 5 -8.56 -5.27 -3.50
C LEU A 5 -9.83 -5.82 -2.87
N THR A 6 -9.70 -6.37 -1.66
CA THR A 6 -10.81 -6.98 -0.94
C THR A 6 -11.13 -6.17 0.32
N VAL A 7 -12.40 -5.82 0.48
CA VAL A 7 -12.92 -5.28 1.74
C VAL A 7 -13.93 -6.29 2.26
N THR A 8 -13.66 -6.86 3.44
CA THR A 8 -14.56 -7.85 4.01
C THR A 8 -15.88 -7.21 4.45
N GLU A 9 -16.94 -8.00 4.55
CA GLU A 9 -18.25 -7.51 4.98
C GLU A 9 -18.15 -6.88 6.38
N SER A 10 -17.41 -7.49 7.29
CA SER A 10 -17.21 -6.94 8.64
C SER A 10 -16.52 -5.59 8.62
N ALA A 11 -15.51 -5.43 7.75
CA ALA A 11 -14.82 -4.14 7.58
C ALA A 11 -15.75 -3.09 6.98
N GLU A 12 -16.54 -3.48 5.98
CA GLU A 12 -17.51 -2.57 5.35
C GLU A 12 -18.54 -2.06 6.37
N LEU A 13 -19.10 -2.95 7.19
CA LEU A 13 -20.06 -2.59 8.22
C LEU A 13 -19.44 -1.65 9.26
N TYR A 14 -18.24 -1.95 9.71
CA TYR A 14 -17.55 -1.13 10.69
C TYR A 14 -17.27 0.28 10.15
N LEU A 15 -16.73 0.36 8.93
CA LEU A 15 -16.42 1.65 8.31
C LEU A 15 -17.69 2.46 8.01
N ALA A 16 -18.76 1.81 7.56
CA ALA A 16 -20.03 2.48 7.32
C ALA A 16 -20.58 3.09 8.60
N ASP A 17 -20.47 2.37 9.74
CA ASP A 17 -20.88 2.89 11.05
C ASP A 17 -20.03 4.12 11.44
N LEU A 18 -18.73 4.06 11.24
CA LEU A 18 -17.86 5.22 11.51
C LEU A 18 -18.25 6.43 10.66
N LEU A 19 -18.54 6.21 9.37
CA LEU A 19 -18.93 7.30 8.48
C LEU A 19 -20.25 7.93 8.92
N SER A 20 -21.22 7.11 9.37
CA SER A 20 -22.53 7.61 9.81
C SER A 20 -22.41 8.55 11.01
N LYS A 21 -21.39 8.37 11.84
CA LYS A 21 -21.16 9.19 13.03
C LYS A 21 -20.53 10.54 12.73
N GLN A 22 -20.07 10.77 11.51
CA GLN A 22 -19.39 12.02 11.13
C GLN A 22 -20.39 13.15 10.81
N ASN A 23 -21.65 12.83 10.56
CA ASN A 23 -22.70 13.80 10.23
C ASN A 23 -22.34 14.69 9.01
N VAL A 24 -21.64 14.11 8.04
CA VAL A 24 -21.27 14.79 6.78
C VAL A 24 -21.90 14.01 5.63
N GLU A 25 -22.77 14.67 4.88
CA GLU A 25 -23.41 14.05 3.73
C GLU A 25 -22.36 13.75 2.65
N GLY A 26 -22.40 12.53 2.11
CA GLY A 26 -21.49 12.12 1.04
C GLY A 26 -20.08 11.80 1.50
N ILE A 27 -19.84 11.70 2.81
CA ILE A 27 -18.52 11.33 3.32
C ILE A 27 -18.15 9.90 2.89
N ALA A 28 -16.90 9.70 2.55
CA ALA A 28 -16.37 8.42 2.09
C ALA A 28 -15.04 8.13 2.79
N VAL A 29 -14.40 7.04 2.39
CA VAL A 29 -13.09 6.65 2.89
C VAL A 29 -12.08 6.81 1.76
N ARG A 30 -10.95 7.44 2.05
CA ARG A 30 -9.80 7.52 1.14
C ARG A 30 -8.73 6.57 1.63
N MET A 31 -8.22 5.74 0.73
CA MET A 31 -7.14 4.81 1.01
C MET A 31 -5.91 5.20 0.21
N PHE A 32 -4.77 5.24 0.87
CA PHE A 32 -3.52 5.64 0.24
C PHE A 32 -2.33 5.00 0.97
N VAL A 33 -1.17 5.05 0.32
CA VAL A 33 0.07 4.52 0.87
C VAL A 33 1.05 5.66 1.05
N THR A 34 1.61 5.78 2.25
CA THR A 34 2.71 6.72 2.50
C THR A 34 4.04 6.01 2.29
N GLN A 35 5.03 6.72 1.77
CA GLN A 35 6.35 6.17 1.43
C GLN A 35 6.28 4.87 0.64
N PRO A 36 5.45 4.83 -0.43
CA PRO A 36 5.24 3.59 -1.18
C PRO A 36 6.54 3.08 -1.81
N GLY A 37 6.68 1.75 -1.87
CA GLY A 37 7.86 1.12 -2.44
C GLY A 37 9.08 1.15 -1.55
N THR A 38 8.92 1.49 -0.27
CA THR A 38 10.02 1.49 0.70
C THR A 38 9.67 0.57 1.88
N PRO A 39 10.68 0.15 2.68
CA PRO A 39 10.41 -0.65 3.88
C PRO A 39 9.53 0.08 4.92
N TYR A 40 9.40 1.40 4.79
CA TYR A 40 8.64 2.25 5.71
C TYR A 40 7.22 2.55 5.20
N ALA A 41 6.80 1.88 4.13
CA ALA A 41 5.48 2.10 3.55
C ALA A 41 4.37 1.76 4.56
N GLU A 42 3.40 2.64 4.66
CA GLU A 42 2.23 2.45 5.49
C GLU A 42 0.97 2.67 4.67
N THR A 43 0.00 1.78 4.85
CA THR A 43 -1.30 1.91 4.21
C THR A 43 -2.24 2.61 5.17
N CYS A 44 -2.86 3.69 4.70
CA CYS A 44 -3.66 4.57 5.53
C CYS A 44 -5.09 4.68 5.03
N LEU A 45 -6.02 4.84 5.97
CA LEU A 45 -7.41 5.19 5.70
C LEU A 45 -7.70 6.54 6.33
N ALA A 46 -8.42 7.38 5.62
CA ALA A 46 -8.86 8.68 6.12
C ALA A 46 -10.28 8.95 5.69
N TYR A 47 -10.98 9.80 6.42
CA TYR A 47 -12.26 10.30 5.97
C TYR A 47 -12.06 11.20 4.75
N CYS A 48 -12.93 11.09 3.78
CA CYS A 48 -12.88 11.88 2.57
C CYS A 48 -14.22 12.58 2.34
N LYS A 49 -14.21 13.91 2.46
CA LYS A 49 -15.40 14.72 2.17
C LYS A 49 -15.55 14.88 0.65
N PRO A 50 -16.77 15.14 0.16
CA PRO A 50 -16.98 15.29 -1.28
C PRO A 50 -16.07 16.33 -1.95
N GLU A 51 -15.78 17.42 -1.26
CA GLU A 51 -14.92 18.49 -1.77
C GLU A 51 -13.43 18.14 -1.82
N GLU A 52 -13.05 17.05 -1.15
CA GLU A 52 -11.66 16.60 -1.10
C GLU A 52 -11.31 15.61 -2.21
N VAL A 53 -12.31 15.17 -2.99
CA VAL A 53 -12.10 14.23 -4.08
C VAL A 53 -11.40 14.93 -5.24
N VAL A 54 -10.36 14.28 -5.79
CA VAL A 54 -9.61 14.76 -6.95
C VAL A 54 -10.02 14.02 -8.20
N ALA A 55 -9.86 14.68 -9.36
CA ALA A 55 -10.30 14.12 -10.63
C ALA A 55 -9.62 12.78 -10.98
N ASP A 56 -8.38 12.58 -10.53
CA ASP A 56 -7.60 11.37 -10.81
C ASP A 56 -7.88 10.23 -9.83
N ASP A 57 -8.71 10.45 -8.82
CA ASP A 57 -9.01 9.40 -7.85
C ASP A 57 -9.76 8.24 -8.50
N GLU A 58 -9.38 7.02 -8.13
CA GLU A 58 -10.13 5.83 -8.49
C GLU A 58 -11.20 5.58 -7.44
N ILE A 59 -12.31 5.01 -7.87
CA ILE A 59 -13.50 4.82 -7.03
C ILE A 59 -13.83 3.35 -6.93
N LEU A 60 -14.05 2.86 -5.71
CA LEU A 60 -14.65 1.56 -5.46
C LEU A 60 -15.96 1.79 -4.72
N GLN A 61 -17.09 1.51 -5.38
CA GLN A 61 -18.40 1.63 -4.77
C GLN A 61 -18.80 0.30 -4.15
N LEU A 62 -18.92 0.28 -2.83
CA LEU A 62 -19.45 -0.85 -2.09
C LEU A 62 -20.94 -0.64 -1.79
N SER A 63 -21.60 -1.64 -1.22
CA SER A 63 -23.03 -1.55 -0.95
C SER A 63 -23.37 -0.49 0.11
N LYS A 64 -22.46 -0.23 1.06
CA LYS A 64 -22.70 0.66 2.18
C LYS A 64 -21.84 1.92 2.22
N LEU A 65 -20.75 1.95 1.46
CA LEU A 65 -19.84 3.10 1.44
C LEU A 65 -19.03 3.11 0.16
N ARG A 66 -18.31 4.21 -0.01
CA ARG A 66 -17.44 4.41 -1.18
C ARG A 66 -16.01 4.60 -0.71
N PHE A 67 -15.07 3.97 -1.45
CA PHE A 67 -13.64 4.20 -1.30
C PHE A 67 -13.13 5.05 -2.43
N TYR A 68 -12.25 5.98 -2.10
CA TYR A 68 -11.43 6.69 -3.09
C TYR A 68 -9.98 6.27 -2.90
N PHE A 69 -9.31 6.06 -4.02
CA PHE A 69 -7.90 5.67 -4.02
C PHE A 69 -7.08 6.72 -4.71
N GLU A 70 -6.02 7.16 -4.06
CA GLU A 70 -5.05 8.04 -4.68
C GLU A 70 -4.38 7.29 -5.84
N LYS A 71 -4.31 7.92 -7.01
CA LYS A 71 -3.81 7.29 -8.22
C LYS A 71 -2.40 6.69 -8.04
N ASN A 72 -1.52 7.44 -7.38
CA ASN A 72 -0.14 7.01 -7.18
C ASN A 72 0.00 5.83 -6.20
N SER A 73 -1.05 5.52 -5.47
CA SER A 73 -1.04 4.39 -4.52
C SER A 73 -1.57 3.09 -5.13
N LEU A 74 -2.21 3.13 -6.29
CA LEU A 74 -2.92 1.97 -6.84
C LEU A 74 -2.03 0.73 -7.01
N ALA A 75 -0.84 0.89 -7.57
CA ALA A 75 0.06 -0.24 -7.79
C ALA A 75 0.49 -0.91 -6.48
N TYR A 76 0.54 -0.13 -5.41
CA TYR A 76 0.96 -0.59 -4.09
C TYR A 76 -0.20 -1.17 -3.28
N LEU A 77 -1.44 -1.01 -3.73
CA LEU A 77 -2.64 -1.54 -3.09
C LEU A 77 -3.16 -2.81 -3.74
N GLU A 78 -2.50 -3.28 -4.79
CA GLU A 78 -2.87 -4.53 -5.47
C GLU A 78 -2.80 -5.69 -4.48
N GLU A 79 -3.84 -6.52 -4.48
CA GLU A 79 -4.00 -7.67 -3.57
C GLU A 79 -4.16 -7.30 -2.10
N ALA A 80 -4.44 -6.03 -1.79
CA ALA A 80 -4.67 -5.60 -0.42
C ALA A 80 -6.01 -6.13 0.12
N THR A 81 -6.06 -6.35 1.42
CA THR A 81 -7.28 -6.78 2.12
C THR A 81 -7.52 -5.88 3.32
N VAL A 82 -8.73 -5.36 3.42
CA VAL A 82 -9.21 -4.60 4.58
C VAL A 82 -10.19 -5.50 5.33
N ASP A 83 -9.88 -5.78 6.59
CA ASP A 83 -10.68 -6.67 7.43
C ASP A 83 -10.92 -6.05 8.81
N PHE A 84 -11.97 -6.50 9.47
CA PHE A 84 -12.28 -6.09 10.83
C PHE A 84 -12.56 -7.34 11.65
N ALA A 85 -11.81 -7.50 12.74
CA ALA A 85 -11.96 -8.64 13.65
C ALA A 85 -12.28 -8.15 15.06
N GLU A 86 -13.22 -8.80 15.70
CA GLU A 86 -13.56 -8.54 17.11
C GLU A 86 -12.92 -9.61 17.99
N ASP A 87 -12.40 -9.20 19.13
CA ASP A 87 -11.87 -10.08 20.14
C ASP A 87 -12.35 -9.61 21.53
N ARG A 88 -11.78 -10.19 22.60
CA ARG A 88 -12.16 -9.85 23.97
C ARG A 88 -11.82 -8.41 24.35
N MET A 89 -10.89 -7.80 23.64
CA MET A 89 -10.40 -6.43 23.88
C MET A 89 -11.14 -5.40 23.01
N GLY A 90 -12.12 -5.83 22.21
CA GLY A 90 -12.84 -5.01 21.27
C GLY A 90 -12.53 -5.39 19.83
N GLY A 91 -12.80 -4.46 18.90
CA GLY A 91 -12.56 -4.71 17.47
C GLY A 91 -11.32 -4.00 16.97
N GLN A 92 -10.72 -4.59 15.94
CA GLN A 92 -9.55 -4.00 15.29
C GLN A 92 -9.69 -4.10 13.78
N LEU A 93 -9.48 -2.97 13.12
CA LEU A 93 -9.40 -2.90 11.66
C LEU A 93 -7.97 -3.26 11.25
N THR A 94 -7.85 -4.22 10.34
CA THR A 94 -6.56 -4.71 9.87
C THR A 94 -6.46 -4.51 8.37
N ILE A 95 -5.33 -3.99 7.91
CA ILE A 95 -5.06 -3.81 6.50
C ILE A 95 -3.81 -4.61 6.15
N LYS A 96 -3.95 -5.53 5.20
CA LYS A 96 -2.82 -6.28 4.65
C LYS A 96 -2.60 -5.80 3.22
N ALA A 97 -1.43 -5.24 2.95
CA ALA A 97 -1.09 -4.74 1.64
C ALA A 97 0.27 -5.30 1.23
N PRO A 98 0.29 -6.52 0.65
CA PRO A 98 1.55 -7.22 0.37
C PRO A 98 2.46 -6.48 -0.59
N ASN A 99 1.91 -5.62 -1.44
CA ASN A 99 2.69 -4.89 -2.44
C ASN A 99 2.99 -3.44 -2.05
N ALA A 100 2.66 -3.03 -0.81
CA ALA A 100 2.84 -1.64 -0.38
C ALA A 100 4.30 -1.23 -0.31
N LYS A 101 5.15 -2.12 0.18
CA LYS A 101 6.58 -1.84 0.33
C LYS A 101 7.34 -2.03 -0.98
N VAL A 102 7.03 -3.10 -1.70
CA VAL A 102 7.62 -3.37 -3.01
C VAL A 102 6.52 -3.95 -3.90
N PRO A 103 6.18 -3.27 -5.01
CA PRO A 103 5.15 -3.80 -5.91
C PRO A 103 5.57 -5.14 -6.49
N LYS A 104 4.56 -5.92 -6.87
CA LYS A 104 4.78 -7.18 -7.57
C LYS A 104 5.51 -6.90 -8.90
N VAL A 105 6.61 -7.60 -9.16
CA VAL A 105 7.43 -7.36 -10.35
C VAL A 105 7.36 -8.54 -11.32
N SER A 106 7.65 -8.24 -12.59
CA SER A 106 7.75 -9.23 -13.66
C SER A 106 9.08 -9.01 -14.41
N ALA A 107 9.36 -9.86 -15.39
CA ALA A 107 10.55 -9.71 -16.22
C ALA A 107 10.54 -8.39 -17.02
N ASP A 108 9.36 -7.83 -17.24
CA ASP A 108 9.18 -6.57 -17.99
C ASP A 108 9.23 -5.33 -17.10
N SER A 109 9.30 -5.50 -15.78
CA SER A 109 9.39 -4.36 -14.86
C SER A 109 10.75 -3.66 -14.99
N PRO A 110 10.83 -2.35 -14.70
CA PRO A 110 12.11 -1.65 -14.67
C PRO A 110 13.11 -2.36 -13.77
N ILE A 111 14.38 -2.32 -14.15
CA ILE A 111 15.45 -3.05 -13.43
C ILE A 111 15.55 -2.61 -11.96
N GLU A 112 15.31 -1.34 -11.67
CA GLU A 112 15.34 -0.81 -10.32
C GLU A 112 14.26 -1.46 -9.44
N GLU A 113 13.07 -1.67 -10.00
CA GLU A 113 11.98 -2.33 -9.29
C GLU A 113 12.28 -3.80 -9.02
N GLN A 114 12.89 -4.49 -10.00
CA GLN A 114 13.29 -5.88 -9.83
C GLN A 114 14.36 -6.04 -8.75
N ILE A 115 15.32 -5.14 -8.71
CA ILE A 115 16.38 -5.14 -7.70
C ILE A 115 15.80 -4.87 -6.32
N ASN A 116 14.94 -3.87 -6.19
CA ASN A 116 14.28 -3.55 -4.92
C ASN A 116 13.46 -4.73 -4.40
N TYR A 117 12.76 -5.42 -5.30
CA TYR A 117 12.00 -6.60 -4.93
C TYR A 117 12.88 -7.68 -4.32
N ILE A 118 14.03 -7.98 -4.95
CA ILE A 118 14.97 -8.98 -4.46
C ILE A 118 15.58 -8.55 -3.12
N LEU A 119 15.98 -7.29 -3.01
CA LEU A 119 16.54 -6.77 -1.77
C LEU A 119 15.54 -6.89 -0.61
N TYR A 120 14.29 -6.54 -0.86
CA TYR A 120 13.26 -6.57 0.18
C TYR A 120 12.85 -7.99 0.55
N THR A 121 12.68 -8.88 -0.44
CA THR A 121 12.12 -10.22 -0.22
C THR A 121 13.17 -11.28 0.13
N GLU A 122 14.41 -11.15 -0.35
CA GLU A 122 15.43 -12.19 -0.21
C GLU A 122 16.65 -11.75 0.58
N ILE A 123 17.06 -10.50 0.46
CA ILE A 123 18.32 -10.03 1.06
C ILE A 123 18.11 -9.43 2.45
N ASN A 124 17.23 -8.43 2.56
CA ASN A 124 17.03 -7.70 3.82
C ASN A 124 16.48 -8.57 4.96
N PRO A 125 15.62 -9.57 4.74
CA PRO A 125 15.21 -10.44 5.85
C PRO A 125 16.38 -11.14 6.54
N GLY A 126 17.39 -11.55 5.77
CA GLY A 126 18.61 -12.15 6.32
C GLY A 126 19.48 -11.13 7.06
N LEU A 127 19.61 -9.94 6.51
CA LEU A 127 20.42 -8.89 7.13
C LEU A 127 19.76 -8.33 8.41
N ALA A 128 18.44 -8.28 8.45
CA ALA A 128 17.71 -7.76 9.60
C ALA A 128 18.01 -8.54 10.87
N SER A 129 18.25 -9.85 10.76
CA SER A 129 18.62 -10.69 11.91
C SER A 129 19.95 -10.28 12.54
N HIS A 130 20.78 -9.54 11.81
CA HIS A 130 22.07 -9.02 12.27
C HIS A 130 22.05 -7.49 12.41
N GLY A 131 20.85 -6.89 12.36
CA GLY A 131 20.71 -5.44 12.49
C GLY A 131 21.08 -4.65 11.25
N GLY A 132 21.25 -5.32 10.12
CA GLY A 132 21.67 -4.69 8.88
C GLY A 132 20.55 -4.48 7.88
N GLU A 133 20.83 -3.64 6.90
CA GLU A 133 19.91 -3.32 5.81
C GLU A 133 20.70 -2.92 4.58
N VAL A 134 20.18 -3.23 3.39
CA VAL A 134 20.74 -2.76 2.14
C VAL A 134 19.63 -2.13 1.31
N SER A 135 19.95 -1.02 0.65
CA SER A 135 19.02 -0.33 -0.23
C SER A 135 19.68 -0.01 -1.57
N LEU A 136 18.87 0.18 -2.60
CA LEU A 136 19.33 0.56 -3.92
C LEU A 136 19.46 2.09 -3.98
N VAL A 137 20.65 2.56 -4.32
CA VAL A 137 20.89 3.99 -4.59
C VAL A 137 20.49 4.32 -6.03
N GLY A 138 20.83 3.45 -6.96
CA GLY A 138 20.50 3.63 -8.37
C GLY A 138 21.19 2.61 -9.24
N VAL A 139 20.90 2.66 -10.53
CA VAL A 139 21.54 1.83 -11.54
C VAL A 139 22.26 2.74 -12.53
N VAL A 140 23.53 2.48 -12.73
CA VAL A 140 24.39 3.26 -13.64
C VAL A 140 24.71 2.40 -14.85
N GLU A 141 24.63 2.96 -16.04
CA GLU A 141 25.03 2.27 -17.26
C GLU A 141 26.48 2.64 -17.61
N GLU A 142 27.28 1.62 -17.82
CA GLU A 142 28.69 1.77 -18.25
C GLU A 142 28.96 0.94 -19.50
N GLU A 143 30.14 1.12 -20.11
CA GLU A 143 30.49 0.42 -21.34
C GLU A 143 30.40 -1.11 -21.23
N GLN A 144 30.64 -1.66 -20.05
CA GLN A 144 30.64 -3.11 -19.81
C GLN A 144 29.31 -3.64 -19.27
N GLY A 145 28.29 -2.78 -19.14
CA GLY A 145 26.98 -3.18 -18.65
C GLY A 145 26.41 -2.25 -17.58
N ARG A 146 25.40 -2.72 -16.89
CA ARG A 146 24.75 -1.95 -15.83
C ARG A 146 25.35 -2.30 -14.46
N ILE A 147 25.48 -1.28 -13.63
CA ILE A 147 26.00 -1.43 -12.28
C ILE A 147 24.93 -0.96 -11.30
N ALA A 148 24.53 -1.84 -10.38
CA ALA A 148 23.64 -1.46 -9.28
C ALA A 148 24.49 -0.90 -8.14
N VAL A 149 24.16 0.31 -7.70
CA VAL A 149 24.85 0.96 -6.58
C VAL A 149 24.00 0.77 -5.33
N LEU A 150 24.56 0.08 -4.34
CA LEU A 150 23.88 -0.26 -3.11
C LEU A 150 24.44 0.51 -1.93
N LYS A 151 23.59 0.77 -0.96
CA LYS A 151 23.97 1.39 0.31
C LYS A 151 23.68 0.41 1.44
N PHE A 152 24.69 0.15 2.27
CA PHE A 152 24.54 -0.67 3.46
C PHE A 152 24.35 0.21 4.70
N GLY A 153 23.42 -0.23 5.58
CA GLY A 153 23.16 0.42 6.84
C GLY A 153 22.98 -0.63 7.94
N GLY A 154 22.88 -0.16 9.16
CA GLY A 154 22.68 -1.09 10.26
C GLY A 154 22.93 -0.44 11.60
#